data_7f0752653d3a6c7c98c8d7dce1218f4d
#
_entry.id   7f0752653d3a6c7c98c8d7dce1218f4d
#
_cell.length_a   1.000
_cell.length_b   1.000
_cell.length_c   1.000
_cell.angle_alpha   90.00
_cell.angle_beta   90.00
_cell.angle_gamma   90.00
#
_symmetry.space_group_name_H-M   'P 1'
#
loop_
_entity.id
_entity.type
_entity.pdbx_description
1 polymer ?
#
loop_
_entity_poly.entity_id
_entity_poly.type
_entity_poly.pdbx_seq_one_letter_code
_entity_poly.pdbx_strand_id
1 'polypeptide(L)'
;MSDVEPLLVAAALDTVDLAASYPWPDATPWIRAMMLLTLDGAVAGADGRSGSLSSATDRAVLAEVRRLRDVVLIGAGTFRAERYRPMLARPQDAAERGRLGRAPA
;
A
#
# COMPACT_ATOMS: atom_id res chain seq x y z
N MET A 1 7.76 9.45 -28.02
CA MET A 1 6.82 8.59 -27.25
C MET A 1 7.48 7.33 -26.73
N SER A 2 8.74 7.14 -27.08
CA SER A 2 9.54 6.02 -26.57
C SER A 2 9.79 6.07 -25.07
N ASP A 3 9.65 7.22 -24.44
CA ASP A 3 9.92 7.42 -23.02
C ASP A 3 8.89 6.79 -22.08
N VAL A 4 7.76 6.34 -22.63
CA VAL A 4 6.72 5.65 -21.87
C VAL A 4 7.06 4.17 -21.70
N GLU A 5 7.87 3.62 -22.56
CA GLU A 5 8.22 2.22 -22.57
C GLU A 5 8.86 1.72 -21.28
N PRO A 6 9.83 2.43 -20.68
CA PRO A 6 10.42 2.00 -19.42
C PRO A 6 9.41 1.89 -18.28
N LEU A 7 8.38 2.72 -18.28
CA LEU A 7 7.34 2.68 -17.27
C LEU A 7 6.43 1.46 -17.41
N LEU A 8 6.21 1.02 -18.65
CA LEU A 8 5.40 -0.16 -18.92
C LEU A 8 6.16 -1.46 -18.66
N VAL A 9 7.45 -1.42 -18.84
CA VAL A 9 8.35 -2.53 -18.55
C VAL A 9 8.68 -2.61 -17.05
N ALA A 10 8.20 -1.68 -16.27
CA ALA A 10 8.44 -1.72 -14.83
C ALA A 10 7.87 -3.03 -14.25
N ALA A 11 8.46 -3.89 -14.55
CA ALA A 11 8.95 -4.86 -13.78
C ALA A 11 8.20 -5.91 -13.04
N ALA A 12 8.74 -6.96 -13.16
CA ALA A 12 8.59 -8.06 -12.23
C ALA A 12 8.93 -7.58 -10.81
N LEU A 13 7.95 -7.58 -9.90
CA LEU A 13 8.15 -7.22 -8.48
C LEU A 13 9.20 -8.06 -7.79
N ASP A 14 9.44 -9.28 -8.27
CA ASP A 14 10.46 -10.17 -7.73
C ASP A 14 11.90 -9.64 -7.91
N THR A 15 12.09 -8.66 -8.81
CA THR A 15 13.38 -8.01 -9.01
C THR A 15 13.54 -6.71 -8.21
N VAL A 16 12.50 -6.29 -7.48
CA VAL A 16 12.49 -5.03 -6.73
C VAL A 16 12.48 -5.31 -5.24
N ASP A 17 13.42 -4.71 -4.52
CA ASP A 17 13.36 -4.69 -3.05
C ASP A 17 12.36 -3.62 -2.61
N LEU A 18 11.13 -4.04 -2.33
CA LEU A 18 10.06 -3.13 -1.92
C LEU A 18 10.35 -2.49 -0.57
N ALA A 19 10.97 -3.20 0.36
CA ALA A 19 11.30 -2.65 1.67
C ALA A 19 12.30 -1.49 1.55
N ALA A 20 13.31 -1.64 0.69
CA ALA A 20 14.26 -0.58 0.41
C ALA A 20 13.65 0.58 -0.38
N SER A 21 12.69 0.28 -1.26
CA SER A 21 12.02 1.29 -2.09
C SER A 21 11.03 2.14 -1.29
N TYR A 22 10.46 1.59 -0.21
CA TYR A 22 9.47 2.26 0.63
C TYR A 22 9.88 2.29 2.11
N PRO A 23 11.02 2.88 2.44
CA PRO A 23 11.45 2.96 3.84
C PRO A 23 10.52 3.86 4.64
N TRP A 24 10.42 3.60 5.94
CA TRP A 24 9.76 4.50 6.87
C TRP A 24 10.80 5.46 7.44
N PRO A 25 10.60 6.78 7.27
CA PRO A 25 11.51 7.78 7.83
C PRO A 25 11.50 7.76 9.36
N ASP A 26 12.62 8.18 9.95
CA ASP A 26 12.70 8.37 11.40
C ASP A 26 11.94 9.63 11.87
N ALA A 27 11.60 10.50 10.94
CA ALA A 27 10.83 11.71 11.24
C ALA A 27 9.42 11.36 11.75
N THR A 28 9.00 12.01 12.82
CA THR A 28 7.67 11.85 13.39
C THR A 28 7.00 13.21 13.60
N PRO A 29 5.73 13.34 13.26
CA PRO A 29 4.87 12.36 12.61
C PRO A 29 5.19 12.23 11.10
N TRP A 30 4.92 11.05 10.55
CA TRP A 30 5.04 10.81 9.10
C TRP A 30 3.73 10.22 8.58
N ILE A 31 3.18 10.83 7.52
CA ILE A 31 1.96 10.37 6.87
C ILE A 31 2.29 9.92 5.45
N ARG A 32 1.83 8.75 5.09
CA ARG A 32 1.99 8.20 3.74
C ARG A 32 0.63 7.84 3.17
N ALA A 33 0.37 8.30 1.95
CA ALA A 33 -0.81 7.93 1.20
C ALA A 33 -0.40 7.06 0.01
N MET A 34 -1.27 6.10 -0.31
CA MET A 34 -1.15 5.31 -1.53
C MET A 34 -2.48 5.37 -2.27
N MET A 35 -2.42 5.71 -3.56
CA MET A 35 -3.59 5.90 -4.40
C MET A 35 -3.45 5.10 -5.69
N LEU A 36 -4.56 4.60 -6.17
CA LEU A 36 -4.68 3.93 -7.45
C LEU A 36 -5.75 4.65 -8.28
N LEU A 37 -5.43 4.96 -9.52
CA LEU A 37 -6.33 5.60 -10.46
C LEU A 37 -6.35 4.81 -11.76
N THR A 38 -7.49 4.80 -12.42
CA THR A 38 -7.55 4.41 -13.83
C THR A 38 -7.05 5.56 -14.72
N LEU A 39 -6.74 5.28 -15.97
CA LEU A 39 -6.25 6.31 -16.89
C LEU A 39 -7.26 7.44 -17.13
N ASP A 40 -8.53 7.17 -16.97
CA ASP A 40 -9.61 8.16 -17.08
C ASP A 40 -9.94 8.84 -15.72
N GLY A 41 -9.15 8.57 -14.69
CA GLY A 41 -9.26 9.26 -13.40
C GLY A 41 -10.21 8.62 -12.39
N ALA A 42 -10.76 7.45 -12.67
CA ALA A 42 -11.62 6.75 -11.71
C ALA A 42 -10.81 6.21 -10.52
N VAL A 43 -11.38 6.32 -9.32
CA VAL A 43 -10.81 5.81 -8.08
C VAL A 43 -11.54 4.58 -7.57
N ALA A 44 -12.62 4.18 -8.22
CA ALA A 44 -13.42 3.02 -7.89
C ALA A 44 -13.88 2.33 -9.18
N GLY A 45 -14.09 1.03 -9.11
CA GLY A 45 -14.68 0.26 -10.19
C GLY A 45 -16.19 0.43 -10.28
N ALA A 46 -16.81 -0.32 -11.17
CA ALA A 46 -18.27 -0.29 -11.39
C ALA A 46 -19.06 -0.70 -10.14
N ASP A 47 -18.44 -1.46 -9.23
CA ASP A 47 -19.03 -1.87 -7.94
C ASP A 47 -18.95 -0.79 -6.85
N GLY A 48 -18.39 0.39 -7.14
CA GLY A 48 -18.18 1.46 -6.18
C GLY A 48 -17.01 1.24 -5.23
N ARG A 49 -16.18 0.22 -5.46
CA ARG A 49 -15.04 -0.15 -4.63
C ARG A 49 -13.72 -0.02 -5.38
N SER A 50 -12.66 0.25 -4.65
CA SER A 50 -11.31 0.32 -5.23
C SER A 50 -10.71 -1.06 -5.48
N GLY A 51 -11.17 -2.09 -4.77
CA GLY A 51 -10.61 -3.44 -4.88
C GLY A 51 -10.67 -4.03 -6.29
N SER A 52 -11.69 -3.69 -7.08
CA SER A 52 -11.80 -4.15 -8.46
C SER A 52 -10.76 -3.52 -9.40
N LEU A 53 -10.16 -2.40 -9.02
CA LEU A 53 -9.08 -1.76 -9.77
C LEU A 53 -7.70 -2.31 -9.38
N SER A 54 -7.59 -2.91 -8.20
CA SER A 54 -6.31 -3.33 -7.64
C SER A 54 -5.84 -4.64 -8.26
N SER A 55 -4.56 -4.68 -8.62
CA SER A 55 -3.87 -5.89 -9.08
C SER A 55 -3.16 -6.58 -7.90
N ALA A 56 -2.66 -7.79 -8.14
CA ALA A 56 -1.81 -8.48 -7.16
C ALA A 56 -0.55 -7.67 -6.87
N THR A 57 0.03 -7.04 -7.88
CA THR A 57 1.18 -6.14 -7.76
C THR A 57 0.87 -4.96 -6.86
N ASP A 58 -0.24 -4.28 -7.11
CA ASP A 58 -0.68 -3.14 -6.30
C ASP A 58 -0.90 -3.54 -4.84
N ARG A 59 -1.53 -4.67 -4.59
CA ARG A 59 -1.75 -5.19 -3.24
C ARG A 59 -0.44 -5.52 -2.51
N ALA A 60 0.55 -6.05 -3.23
CA ALA A 60 1.87 -6.33 -2.65
C ALA A 60 2.58 -5.03 -2.23
N VAL A 61 2.55 -4.01 -3.08
CA VAL A 61 3.10 -2.69 -2.74
C VAL A 61 2.37 -2.07 -1.56
N LEU A 62 1.05 -2.16 -1.53
CA LEU A 62 0.25 -1.64 -0.42
C LEU A 62 0.59 -2.32 0.90
N ALA A 63 0.83 -3.63 0.89
CA ALA A 63 1.25 -4.37 2.06
C ALA A 63 2.61 -3.87 2.58
N GLU A 64 3.56 -3.59 1.68
CA GLU A 64 4.86 -3.04 2.06
C GLU A 64 4.77 -1.62 2.59
N VAL A 65 3.98 -0.78 1.96
CA VAL A 65 3.74 0.60 2.43
C VAL A 65 3.19 0.61 3.84
N ARG A 66 2.38 -0.38 4.20
CA ARG A 66 1.79 -0.52 5.53
C ARG A 66 2.66 -1.24 6.54
N ARG A 67 3.76 -1.82 6.13
CA ARG A 67 4.56 -2.76 6.93
C ARG A 67 4.94 -2.25 8.31
N LEU A 68 5.39 -1.02 8.41
CA LEU A 68 5.90 -0.43 9.65
C LEU A 68 5.00 0.68 10.21
N ARG A 69 3.77 0.74 9.77
CA ARG A 69 2.81 1.73 10.26
C ARG A 69 2.49 1.57 11.75
N ASP A 70 2.14 2.64 12.38
CA ASP A 70 1.50 2.61 13.71
C ASP A 70 -0.02 2.64 13.58
N VAL A 71 -0.54 3.39 12.59
CA VAL A 71 -1.98 3.61 12.39
C VAL A 71 -2.30 3.58 10.91
N VAL A 72 -3.48 3.09 10.57
CA VAL A 72 -4.08 3.25 9.24
C VAL A 72 -5.26 4.20 9.35
N LEU A 73 -5.20 5.31 8.61
CA LEU A 73 -6.28 6.27 8.55
C LEU A 73 -7.19 5.93 7.37
N ILE A 74 -8.47 5.86 7.61
CA ILE A 74 -9.48 5.55 6.60
C ILE A 74 -10.64 6.54 6.76
N GLY A 75 -11.06 7.15 5.64
CA GLY A 75 -12.24 8.01 5.64
C GLY A 75 -13.51 7.20 5.89
N ALA A 76 -14.49 7.82 6.53
CA ALA A 76 -15.76 7.15 6.88
C ALA A 76 -16.51 6.62 5.64
N GLY A 77 -16.50 7.38 4.55
CA GLY A 77 -17.13 6.94 3.30
C GLY A 77 -16.46 5.70 2.72
N THR A 78 -15.13 5.70 2.67
CA THR A 78 -14.34 4.54 2.22
C THR A 78 -14.56 3.34 3.12
N PHE A 79 -14.55 3.54 4.43
CA PHE A 79 -14.80 2.48 5.39
C PHE A 79 -16.16 1.81 5.16
N ARG A 80 -17.20 2.60 4.93
CA ARG A 80 -18.55 2.08 4.66
C ARG A 80 -18.64 1.34 3.33
N ALA A 81 -17.97 1.86 2.28
CA ALA A 81 -18.00 1.26 0.95
C ALA A 81 -17.20 -0.04 0.87
N GLU A 82 -15.98 -0.03 1.42
CA GLU A 82 -15.04 -1.16 1.33
C GLU A 82 -15.27 -2.22 2.41
N ARG A 83 -15.91 -1.87 3.52
CA ARG A 83 -16.20 -2.77 4.65
C ARG A 83 -14.93 -3.49 5.14
N TYR A 84 -13.91 -2.73 5.43
CA TYR A 84 -12.63 -3.28 5.89
C TYR A 84 -12.77 -4.10 7.17
N ARG A 85 -12.02 -5.20 7.19
CA ARG A 85 -11.75 -5.96 8.41
C ARG A 85 -10.57 -5.32 9.15
N PRO A 86 -10.35 -5.68 10.43
CA PRO A 86 -9.15 -5.23 11.14
C PRO A 86 -7.89 -5.49 10.32
N MET A 87 -7.03 -4.48 10.21
CA MET A 87 -5.82 -4.54 9.41
C MET A 87 -4.64 -4.93 10.30
N LEU A 88 -4.47 -6.22 10.50
CA LEU A 88 -3.39 -6.76 11.32
C LEU A 88 -2.04 -6.65 10.61
N ALA A 89 -0.96 -6.62 11.39
CA ALA A 89 0.38 -6.74 10.84
C ALA A 89 0.60 -8.15 10.30
N ARG A 90 1.41 -8.25 9.25
CA ARG A 90 1.77 -9.56 8.70
C ARG A 90 2.71 -10.29 9.67
N PRO A 91 2.56 -11.61 9.83
CA PRO A 91 3.45 -12.39 10.69
C PRO A 91 4.94 -12.23 10.36
N GLN A 92 5.28 -12.11 9.07
CA GLN A 92 6.66 -11.93 8.62
C GLN A 92 7.28 -10.60 9.06
N ASP A 93 6.48 -9.61 9.42
CA ASP A 93 6.96 -8.29 9.84
C ASP A 93 7.12 -8.19 11.36
N ALA A 94 6.68 -9.18 12.13
CA ALA A 94 6.61 -9.11 13.59
C ALA A 94 7.97 -8.87 14.24
N ALA A 95 9.02 -9.55 13.75
CA ALA A 95 10.36 -9.42 14.31
C ALA A 95 10.93 -8.01 14.12
N GLU A 96 10.78 -7.44 12.94
CA GLU A 96 11.26 -6.09 12.64
C GLU A 96 10.45 -5.03 13.39
N ARG A 97 9.14 -5.19 13.46
CA ARG A 97 8.28 -4.31 14.25
C ARG A 97 8.69 -4.32 15.73
N GLY A 98 8.99 -5.50 16.27
CA GLY A 98 9.47 -5.64 17.66
C GLY A 98 10.80 -4.94 17.88
N ARG A 99 11.76 -5.07 16.97
CA ARG A 99 13.06 -4.38 17.05
C ARG A 99 12.91 -2.86 17.04
N LEU A 100 11.90 -2.35 16.34
CA LEU A 100 11.62 -0.91 16.24
C LEU A 100 10.69 -0.41 17.35
N GLY A 101 10.32 -1.25 18.30
CA GLY A 101 9.40 -0.88 19.38
C GLY A 101 7.98 -0.60 18.93
N ARG A 102 7.57 -1.09 17.77
CA ARG A 102 6.22 -0.89 17.24
C ARG A 102 5.27 -1.96 17.77
N ALA A 103 4.03 -1.56 17.99
CA ALA A 103 3.00 -2.47 18.47
C ALA A 103 2.84 -3.67 17.51
N PRO A 104 2.47 -4.85 18.05
CA PRO A 104 2.22 -6.03 17.20
C PRO A 104 1.04 -5.86 16.25
N ALA A 105 0.25 -4.82 16.41
CA ALA A 105 -0.91 -4.39 15.63
C ALA A 105 -2.17 -5.20 15.85
#